data_98672fd60ba11b7be02bfc3028032aea
#
_entry.id   98672fd60ba11b7be02bfc3028032aea
#
_cell.length_a   1.000
_cell.length_b   1.000
_cell.length_c   1.000
_cell.angle_alpha   90.00
_cell.angle_beta   90.00
_cell.angle_gamma   90.00
#
_symmetry.space_group_name_H-M   'P 1'
#
loop_
_entity.id
_entity.type
_entity.pdbx_description
1 polymer ?
#
loop_
_entity_poly.entity_id
_entity_poly.type
_entity_poly.pdbx_seq_one_letter_code
_entity_poly.pdbx_strand_id
1 'polypeptide(L)'
;MKISCCWLFAISKFGYPPSLPNTYRALEEMAALGFKGVELEGVGEDNLRAVSGARQEIKARCDELGLTVVNFCPVLPDLVHPEKARRIHALDLFKLGVETASFFGSEMVQTISSTPPLTFVGDTPYKDALAFGQRYQVEVDPAFRWDALWGWLTDSMGACADEADRTGLKLCLEPRVGEIVSNTDALLRLMEAVDSDNFGAVLDTGHLHAQKEILPLSVEKLGSRILYVHASDNDGQTNQHLAPGKGNVDWDGVFLALKKHAFSGYVAVDVGNVPNLDAQYKKSKAFLESLAARLDV
;
A
#
# COMPACT_ATOMS: atom_id res chain seq x y z
N MET A 1 -3.03 -18.77 0.94
CA MET A 1 -2.47 -17.40 1.04
C MET A 1 -0.99 -17.45 1.38
N LYS A 2 -0.18 -16.48 0.95
CA LYS A 2 1.27 -16.41 1.22
C LYS A 2 1.54 -15.20 2.13
N ILE A 3 2.44 -15.33 3.10
CA ILE A 3 2.75 -14.19 4.00
C ILE A 3 4.00 -13.48 3.51
N SER A 4 3.91 -12.15 3.34
CA SER A 4 4.99 -11.27 2.91
C SER A 4 5.26 -10.15 3.93
N CYS A 5 6.31 -9.36 3.69
CA CYS A 5 6.69 -8.22 4.50
C CYS A 5 6.40 -6.92 3.77
N CYS A 6 5.58 -6.05 4.37
CA CYS A 6 5.33 -4.71 3.86
C CYS A 6 6.56 -3.81 4.02
N TRP A 7 6.70 -2.81 3.14
CA TRP A 7 7.79 -1.85 3.18
C TRP A 7 7.79 -0.95 4.43
N LEU A 8 6.65 -0.88 5.15
CA LEU A 8 6.55 -0.17 6.42
C LEU A 8 7.58 -0.62 7.46
N PHE A 9 8.08 -1.88 7.37
CA PHE A 9 9.21 -2.35 8.16
C PHE A 9 10.46 -1.48 7.94
N ALA A 10 10.82 -1.23 6.69
CA ALA A 10 11.99 -0.41 6.34
C ALA A 10 11.79 1.05 6.75
N ILE A 11 10.59 1.59 6.51
CA ILE A 11 10.22 2.96 6.89
C ILE A 11 10.34 3.15 8.39
N SER A 12 9.81 2.22 9.19
CA SER A 12 9.82 2.31 10.66
C SER A 12 11.22 2.23 11.27
N LYS A 13 12.16 1.55 10.61
CA LYS A 13 13.55 1.40 11.09
C LYS A 13 14.49 2.48 10.61
N PHE A 14 14.30 2.96 9.41
CA PHE A 14 15.32 3.73 8.69
C PHE A 14 14.84 5.10 8.21
N GLY A 15 13.56 5.45 8.48
CA GLY A 15 12.94 6.70 8.04
C GLY A 15 12.34 6.61 6.64
N TYR A 16 11.73 7.72 6.17
CA TYR A 16 10.95 7.76 4.93
C TYR A 16 11.43 8.87 4.00
N PRO A 17 11.83 8.56 2.76
CA PRO A 17 12.11 7.20 2.28
C PRO A 17 13.45 6.65 2.83
N PRO A 18 13.62 5.34 2.96
CA PRO A 18 14.92 4.76 3.29
C PRO A 18 15.96 5.06 2.21
N SER A 19 17.21 5.32 2.61
CA SER A 19 18.32 5.42 1.66
C SER A 19 18.66 4.06 1.02
N LEU A 20 19.35 4.03 -0.12
CA LEU A 20 19.77 2.76 -0.75
C LEU A 20 20.55 1.84 0.20
N PRO A 21 21.56 2.32 0.98
CA PRO A 21 22.21 1.46 1.97
C PRO A 21 21.23 0.87 3.00
N ASN A 22 20.22 1.64 3.41
CA ASN A 22 19.20 1.17 4.34
C ASN A 22 18.20 0.22 3.66
N THR A 23 17.95 0.38 2.37
CA THR A 23 17.16 -0.57 1.56
C THR A 23 17.82 -1.96 1.59
N TYR A 24 19.13 -2.06 1.36
CA TYR A 24 19.85 -3.34 1.43
C TYR A 24 19.79 -3.97 2.83
N ARG A 25 19.99 -3.16 3.88
CA ARG A 25 19.86 -3.64 5.26
C ARG A 25 18.45 -4.13 5.59
N ALA A 26 17.42 -3.40 5.14
CA ALA A 26 16.03 -3.82 5.33
C ALA A 26 15.76 -5.19 4.70
N LEU A 27 16.22 -5.42 3.47
CA LEU A 27 16.10 -6.72 2.79
C LEU A 27 16.79 -7.84 3.57
N GLU A 28 18.00 -7.62 4.07
CA GLU A 28 18.73 -8.58 4.92
C GLU A 28 17.93 -8.94 6.18
N GLU A 29 17.41 -7.93 6.86
CA GLU A 29 16.64 -8.11 8.09
C GLU A 29 15.30 -8.81 7.81
N MET A 30 14.58 -8.45 6.72
CA MET A 30 13.35 -9.13 6.31
C MET A 30 13.60 -10.63 6.02
N ALA A 31 14.71 -10.95 5.32
CA ALA A 31 15.12 -12.33 5.07
C ALA A 31 15.45 -13.07 6.39
N ALA A 32 16.18 -12.43 7.30
CA ALA A 32 16.51 -12.99 8.62
C ALA A 32 15.26 -13.23 9.51
N LEU A 33 14.20 -12.48 9.30
CA LEU A 33 12.88 -12.69 9.93
C LEU A 33 12.11 -13.86 9.28
N GLY A 34 12.63 -14.44 8.20
CA GLY A 34 12.06 -15.61 7.53
C GLY A 34 10.99 -15.27 6.50
N PHE A 35 10.90 -14.04 6.03
CA PHE A 35 10.05 -13.68 4.90
C PHE A 35 10.67 -14.17 3.57
N LYS A 36 9.80 -14.45 2.60
CA LYS A 36 10.17 -14.80 1.22
C LYS A 36 9.61 -13.81 0.20
N GLY A 37 8.49 -13.18 0.50
CA GLY A 37 7.93 -12.09 -0.27
C GLY A 37 8.17 -10.77 0.45
N VAL A 38 8.57 -9.74 -0.29
CA VAL A 38 8.78 -8.38 0.21
C VAL A 38 8.17 -7.37 -0.74
N GLU A 39 7.88 -6.20 -0.21
CA GLU A 39 7.43 -5.04 -0.95
C GLU A 39 8.54 -4.00 -0.98
N LEU A 40 8.58 -3.19 -2.04
CA LEU A 40 9.48 -2.05 -2.19
C LEU A 40 8.69 -0.80 -2.62
N GLU A 41 9.21 0.37 -2.30
CA GLU A 41 8.66 1.64 -2.74
C GLU A 41 9.68 2.49 -3.51
N GLY A 42 9.14 3.41 -4.34
CA GLY A 42 9.86 4.51 -4.94
C GLY A 42 9.12 5.83 -4.65
N VAL A 43 9.63 6.64 -3.72
CA VAL A 43 8.93 7.79 -3.16
C VAL A 43 9.38 9.09 -3.82
N GLY A 44 8.47 9.76 -4.51
CA GLY A 44 8.78 10.95 -5.28
C GLY A 44 9.81 10.67 -6.39
N GLU A 45 10.25 11.69 -7.08
CA GLU A 45 11.15 11.52 -8.23
C GLU A 45 12.54 11.03 -7.82
N ASP A 46 13.18 11.68 -6.85
CA ASP A 46 14.58 11.40 -6.50
C ASP A 46 14.78 9.97 -5.98
N ASN A 47 13.93 9.53 -5.06
CA ASN A 47 14.04 8.18 -4.51
C ASN A 47 13.63 7.11 -5.54
N LEU A 48 12.57 7.34 -6.32
CA LEU A 48 12.17 6.42 -7.38
C LEU A 48 13.30 6.23 -8.41
N ARG A 49 13.94 7.33 -8.85
CA ARG A 49 15.08 7.26 -9.77
C ARG A 49 16.29 6.54 -9.15
N ALA A 50 16.56 6.77 -7.86
CA ALA A 50 17.63 6.09 -7.15
C ALA A 50 17.37 4.57 -7.08
N VAL A 51 16.17 4.15 -6.67
CA VAL A 51 15.78 2.72 -6.60
C VAL A 51 15.80 2.09 -7.98
N SER A 52 15.24 2.75 -9.00
CA SER A 52 15.24 2.26 -10.37
C SER A 52 16.66 2.16 -10.94
N GLY A 53 17.54 3.12 -10.64
CA GLY A 53 18.96 3.09 -11.04
C GLY A 53 19.73 1.92 -10.41
N ALA A 54 19.41 1.59 -9.16
CA ALA A 54 20.04 0.49 -8.41
C ALA A 54 19.30 -0.85 -8.54
N ARG A 55 18.30 -0.97 -9.45
CA ARG A 55 17.43 -2.16 -9.53
C ARG A 55 18.19 -3.47 -9.77
N GLN A 56 19.34 -3.43 -10.45
CA GLN A 56 20.17 -4.63 -10.69
C GLN A 56 20.79 -5.14 -9.39
N GLU A 57 21.38 -4.23 -8.59
CA GLU A 57 21.98 -4.57 -7.30
C GLU A 57 20.91 -5.01 -6.30
N ILE A 58 19.76 -4.31 -6.26
CA ILE A 58 18.62 -4.67 -5.40
C ILE A 58 18.12 -6.08 -5.77
N LYS A 59 17.91 -6.36 -7.05
CA LYS A 59 17.45 -7.67 -7.53
C LYS A 59 18.47 -8.77 -7.19
N ALA A 60 19.74 -8.54 -7.45
CA ALA A 60 20.81 -9.50 -7.10
C ALA A 60 20.82 -9.77 -5.59
N ARG A 61 20.64 -8.74 -4.76
CA ARG A 61 20.56 -8.90 -3.31
C ARG A 61 19.33 -9.70 -2.88
N CYS A 62 18.17 -9.43 -3.48
CA CYS A 62 16.96 -10.23 -3.25
C CYS A 62 17.19 -11.72 -3.62
N ASP A 63 17.81 -11.98 -4.76
CA ASP A 63 18.10 -13.35 -5.22
C ASP A 63 19.04 -14.10 -4.26
N GLU A 64 20.13 -13.45 -3.82
CA GLU A 64 21.05 -14.00 -2.80
C GLU A 64 20.34 -14.35 -1.49
N LEU A 65 19.37 -13.52 -1.07
CA LEU A 65 18.61 -13.70 0.17
C LEU A 65 17.41 -14.65 0.00
N GLY A 66 17.10 -15.07 -1.22
CA GLY A 66 15.90 -15.85 -1.54
C GLY A 66 14.60 -15.08 -1.33
N LEU A 67 14.61 -13.78 -1.62
CA LEU A 67 13.47 -12.89 -1.56
C LEU A 67 12.87 -12.66 -2.95
N THR A 68 11.54 -12.56 -3.01
CA THR A 68 10.79 -12.14 -4.19
C THR A 68 10.17 -10.77 -3.90
N VAL A 69 10.36 -9.80 -4.79
CA VAL A 69 9.65 -8.51 -4.73
C VAL A 69 8.26 -8.74 -5.32
N VAL A 70 7.26 -8.84 -4.46
CA VAL A 70 5.88 -9.19 -4.85
C VAL A 70 5.08 -7.99 -5.32
N ASN A 71 5.43 -6.81 -4.82
CA ASN A 71 4.76 -5.54 -5.09
C ASN A 71 5.79 -4.41 -5.11
N PHE A 72 5.63 -3.46 -6.03
CA PHE A 72 6.39 -2.22 -6.06
C PHE A 72 5.44 -1.03 -6.08
N CYS A 73 5.65 -0.07 -5.17
CA CYS A 73 4.77 1.10 -5.02
C CYS A 73 5.50 2.41 -5.37
N PRO A 74 5.33 2.97 -6.57
CA PRO A 74 5.73 4.35 -6.84
C PRO A 74 4.75 5.32 -6.16
N VAL A 75 5.22 6.04 -5.15
CA VAL A 75 4.44 7.05 -4.41
C VAL A 75 4.62 8.40 -5.06
N LEU A 76 3.63 8.83 -5.85
CA LEU A 76 3.70 10.01 -6.72
C LEU A 76 2.51 10.96 -6.49
N PRO A 77 2.57 11.86 -5.49
CA PRO A 77 1.45 12.74 -5.14
C PRO A 77 0.98 13.65 -6.30
N ASP A 78 1.86 13.97 -7.24
CA ASP A 78 1.57 14.82 -8.39
C ASP A 78 0.65 14.18 -9.45
N LEU A 79 0.30 12.91 -9.32
CA LEU A 79 -0.72 12.27 -10.16
C LEU A 79 -2.09 12.98 -10.07
N VAL A 80 -2.35 13.71 -8.98
CA VAL A 80 -3.58 14.47 -8.78
C VAL A 80 -3.35 15.99 -8.71
N HIS A 81 -2.18 16.46 -9.15
CA HIS A 81 -1.85 17.87 -9.07
C HIS A 81 -2.73 18.73 -10.01
N PRO A 82 -3.17 19.95 -9.62
CA PRO A 82 -4.00 20.82 -10.46
C PRO A 82 -3.32 21.21 -11.78
N GLU A 83 -2.01 21.38 -11.80
CA GLU A 83 -1.24 21.67 -13.02
C GLU A 83 -1.08 20.42 -13.88
N LYS A 84 -1.61 20.48 -15.11
CA LYS A 84 -1.55 19.36 -16.05
C LYS A 84 -0.12 18.89 -16.35
N ALA A 85 0.84 19.82 -16.44
CA ALA A 85 2.23 19.47 -16.74
C ALA A 85 2.85 18.59 -15.63
N ARG A 86 2.53 18.85 -14.37
CA ARG A 86 2.98 18.04 -13.23
C ARG A 86 2.34 16.66 -13.24
N ARG A 87 1.05 16.54 -13.59
CA ARG A 87 0.41 15.21 -13.73
C ARG A 87 1.04 14.39 -14.86
N ILE A 88 1.36 15.03 -16.01
CA ILE A 88 2.06 14.35 -17.11
C ILE A 88 3.43 13.86 -16.65
N HIS A 89 4.21 14.70 -15.98
CA HIS A 89 5.51 14.30 -15.42
C HIS A 89 5.39 13.15 -14.41
N ALA A 90 4.37 13.19 -13.54
CA ALA A 90 4.11 12.10 -12.60
C ALA A 90 3.73 10.78 -13.30
N LEU A 91 3.01 10.84 -14.42
CA LEU A 91 2.72 9.65 -15.25
C LEU A 91 3.99 9.09 -15.91
N ASP A 92 4.92 9.94 -16.37
CA ASP A 92 6.23 9.48 -16.87
C ASP A 92 7.06 8.81 -15.76
N LEU A 93 6.99 9.34 -14.53
CA LEU A 93 7.61 8.70 -13.36
C LEU A 93 6.90 7.38 -12.99
N PHE A 94 5.58 7.31 -13.09
CA PHE A 94 4.84 6.08 -12.86
C PHE A 94 5.25 4.99 -13.85
N LYS A 95 5.45 5.34 -15.12
CA LYS A 95 5.99 4.43 -16.12
C LYS A 95 7.37 3.87 -15.71
N LEU A 96 8.28 4.72 -15.22
CA LEU A 96 9.55 4.25 -14.65
C LEU A 96 9.33 3.27 -13.48
N GLY A 97 8.31 3.52 -12.64
CA GLY A 97 7.89 2.61 -11.58
C GLY A 97 7.42 1.25 -12.10
N VAL A 98 6.59 1.25 -13.16
CA VAL A 98 6.13 0.02 -13.84
C VAL A 98 7.29 -0.77 -14.43
N GLU A 99 8.23 -0.11 -15.13
CA GLU A 99 9.44 -0.74 -15.66
C GLU A 99 10.29 -1.36 -14.54
N THR A 100 10.37 -0.68 -13.38
CA THR A 100 11.10 -1.16 -12.20
C THR A 100 10.40 -2.37 -11.57
N ALA A 101 9.08 -2.34 -11.41
CA ALA A 101 8.27 -3.46 -10.93
C ALA A 101 8.43 -4.70 -11.83
N SER A 102 8.32 -4.48 -13.16
CA SER A 102 8.51 -5.54 -14.16
C SER A 102 9.92 -6.14 -14.09
N PHE A 103 10.95 -5.30 -13.93
CA PHE A 103 12.34 -5.77 -13.78
C PHE A 103 12.54 -6.65 -12.52
N PHE A 104 11.88 -6.32 -11.42
CA PHE A 104 11.90 -7.16 -10.21
C PHE A 104 11.11 -8.47 -10.37
N GLY A 105 10.26 -8.59 -11.39
CA GLY A 105 9.34 -9.70 -11.57
C GLY A 105 8.15 -9.64 -10.61
N SER A 106 7.75 -8.44 -10.21
CA SER A 106 6.56 -8.23 -9.36
C SER A 106 5.29 -8.68 -10.07
N GLU A 107 4.29 -9.10 -9.29
CA GLU A 107 2.97 -9.47 -9.83
C GLU A 107 2.10 -8.24 -10.09
N MET A 108 2.38 -7.14 -9.38
CA MET A 108 1.59 -5.91 -9.42
C MET A 108 2.44 -4.66 -9.18
N VAL A 109 1.88 -3.53 -9.55
CA VAL A 109 2.35 -2.20 -9.19
C VAL A 109 1.24 -1.52 -8.38
N GLN A 110 1.61 -1.01 -7.20
CA GLN A 110 0.68 -0.32 -6.30
C GLN A 110 0.77 1.18 -6.48
N THR A 111 -0.30 1.89 -6.18
CA THR A 111 -0.31 3.33 -6.02
C THR A 111 -1.24 3.75 -4.88
N ILE A 112 -1.21 5.02 -4.54
CA ILE A 112 -2.07 5.65 -3.53
C ILE A 112 -2.85 6.80 -4.17
N SER A 113 -3.96 7.21 -3.57
CA SER A 113 -4.78 8.30 -4.09
C SER A 113 -4.32 9.69 -3.65
N SER A 114 -3.34 9.74 -2.76
CA SER A 114 -2.79 10.95 -2.15
C SER A 114 -3.78 11.73 -1.26
N THR A 115 -3.23 12.62 -0.44
CA THR A 115 -4.04 13.54 0.38
C THR A 115 -4.67 14.60 -0.50
N PRO A 116 -5.94 14.99 -0.27
CA PRO A 116 -6.51 16.17 -0.91
C PRO A 116 -5.64 17.41 -0.66
N PRO A 117 -5.63 18.39 -1.57
CA PRO A 117 -4.82 19.61 -1.41
C PRO A 117 -5.45 20.55 -0.38
N LEU A 118 -5.33 20.18 0.89
CA LEU A 118 -5.81 20.93 2.05
C LEU A 118 -4.65 21.62 2.74
N THR A 119 -4.90 22.80 3.31
CA THR A 119 -3.96 23.46 4.20
C THR A 119 -4.27 23.04 5.63
N PHE A 120 -3.35 22.33 6.26
CA PHE A 120 -3.47 21.91 7.66
C PHE A 120 -2.98 23.04 8.58
N VAL A 121 -3.80 23.38 9.58
CA VAL A 121 -3.41 24.32 10.63
C VAL A 121 -2.61 23.54 11.68
N GLY A 122 -1.29 23.71 11.69
CA GLY A 122 -0.37 22.93 12.51
C GLY A 122 0.30 21.78 11.74
N ASP A 123 0.50 20.65 12.41
CA ASP A 123 1.14 19.49 11.80
C ASP A 123 0.21 18.76 10.83
N THR A 124 0.77 18.32 9.69
CA THR A 124 0.02 17.52 8.72
C THR A 124 -0.14 16.08 9.21
N PRO A 125 -1.24 15.37 8.83
CA PRO A 125 -1.44 13.97 9.21
C PRO A 125 -0.27 13.04 8.86
N TYR A 126 0.53 13.40 7.87
CA TYR A 126 1.65 12.59 7.38
C TYR A 126 3.00 12.89 8.04
N LYS A 127 3.11 13.91 8.87
CA LYS A 127 4.36 14.14 9.62
C LYS A 127 4.59 13.07 10.69
N ASP A 128 3.49 12.64 11.32
CA ASP A 128 3.46 11.52 12.24
C ASP A 128 2.64 10.42 11.55
N ALA A 129 3.19 9.82 10.53
CA ALA A 129 2.57 9.07 9.43
C ALA A 129 1.45 8.08 9.81
N LEU A 130 1.14 7.89 11.08
CA LEU A 130 0.23 6.85 11.54
C LEU A 130 -0.75 7.32 12.63
N ALA A 131 -0.72 8.59 13.01
CA ALA A 131 -1.60 9.15 14.06
C ALA A 131 -2.96 9.60 13.49
N PHE A 132 -3.53 8.83 12.57
CA PHE A 132 -4.88 9.08 12.09
C PHE A 132 -5.92 8.78 13.18
N GLY A 133 -6.76 9.73 13.49
CA GLY A 133 -7.75 9.70 14.58
C GLY A 133 -7.66 10.95 15.43
N GLN A 134 -6.61 11.74 15.28
CA GLN A 134 -6.53 13.08 15.87
C GLN A 134 -7.48 14.05 15.15
N ARG A 135 -7.89 15.09 15.84
CA ARG A 135 -8.66 16.18 15.21
C ARG A 135 -7.69 17.09 14.48
N TYR A 136 -7.94 17.31 13.18
CA TYR A 136 -7.20 18.27 12.38
C TYR A 136 -8.07 19.49 12.12
N GLN A 137 -7.44 20.67 12.11
CA GLN A 137 -8.04 21.87 11.55
C GLN A 137 -7.50 22.05 10.14
N VAL A 138 -8.38 22.25 9.19
CA VAL A 138 -8.01 22.44 7.79
C VAL A 138 -8.67 23.68 7.24
N GLU A 139 -7.96 24.36 6.37
CA GLU A 139 -8.50 25.42 5.51
C GLU A 139 -8.64 24.85 4.09
N VAL A 140 -9.80 25.03 3.53
CA VAL A 140 -10.08 24.64 2.13
C VAL A 140 -10.01 25.90 1.28
N ASP A 141 -9.15 25.89 0.26
CA ASP A 141 -9.06 26.99 -0.70
C ASP A 141 -10.45 27.26 -1.31
N PRO A 142 -10.94 28.52 -1.30
CA PRO A 142 -12.23 28.86 -1.93
C PRO A 142 -12.32 28.48 -3.42
N ALA A 143 -11.19 28.37 -4.12
CA ALA A 143 -11.11 27.92 -5.51
C ALA A 143 -11.09 26.38 -5.65
N PHE A 144 -11.01 25.62 -4.57
CA PHE A 144 -10.96 24.16 -4.59
C PHE A 144 -12.24 23.56 -5.21
N ARG A 145 -12.06 22.66 -6.13
CA ARG A 145 -13.13 21.95 -6.83
C ARG A 145 -12.94 20.44 -6.68
N TRP A 146 -13.81 19.82 -5.90
CA TRP A 146 -13.80 18.36 -5.70
C TRP A 146 -13.98 17.57 -7.00
N ASP A 147 -14.90 18.02 -7.85
CA ASP A 147 -15.17 17.41 -9.15
C ASP A 147 -13.94 17.41 -10.07
N ALA A 148 -13.18 18.51 -10.06
CA ALA A 148 -11.93 18.58 -10.82
C ALA A 148 -10.87 17.62 -10.26
N LEU A 149 -10.67 17.59 -8.93
CA LEU A 149 -9.74 16.66 -8.28
C LEU A 149 -10.09 15.20 -8.58
N TRP A 150 -11.38 14.85 -8.48
CA TRP A 150 -11.86 13.51 -8.78
C TRP A 150 -11.63 13.13 -10.25
N GLY A 151 -11.86 14.07 -11.18
CA GLY A 151 -11.55 13.89 -12.60
C GLY A 151 -10.06 13.63 -12.84
N TRP A 152 -9.18 14.43 -12.23
CA TRP A 152 -7.72 14.22 -12.35
C TRP A 152 -7.29 12.86 -11.79
N LEU A 153 -7.86 12.44 -10.66
CA LEU A 153 -7.58 11.12 -10.09
C LEU A 153 -8.02 10.01 -11.06
N THR A 154 -9.26 10.09 -11.57
CA THR A 154 -9.80 9.08 -12.50
C THR A 154 -8.96 8.98 -13.77
N ASP A 155 -8.62 10.13 -14.40
CA ASP A 155 -7.80 10.17 -15.61
C ASP A 155 -6.40 9.57 -15.36
N SER A 156 -5.78 9.93 -14.23
CA SER A 156 -4.45 9.42 -13.87
C SER A 156 -4.48 7.93 -13.57
N MET A 157 -5.49 7.43 -12.86
CA MET A 157 -5.60 5.99 -12.56
C MET A 157 -5.89 5.18 -13.83
N GLY A 158 -6.68 5.70 -14.76
CA GLY A 158 -6.87 5.08 -16.07
C GLY A 158 -5.55 4.95 -16.83
N ALA A 159 -4.78 6.04 -16.91
CA ALA A 159 -3.46 6.01 -17.56
C ALA A 159 -2.46 5.06 -16.85
N CYS A 160 -2.50 5.00 -15.52
CA CYS A 160 -1.68 4.06 -14.74
C CYS A 160 -2.09 2.60 -14.99
N ALA A 161 -3.40 2.30 -15.09
CA ALA A 161 -3.90 0.97 -15.39
C ALA A 161 -3.47 0.51 -16.79
N ASP A 162 -3.58 1.39 -17.80
CA ASP A 162 -3.12 1.13 -19.16
C ASP A 162 -1.61 0.85 -19.21
N GLU A 163 -0.81 1.60 -18.47
CA GLU A 163 0.64 1.39 -18.45
C GLU A 163 1.03 0.09 -17.76
N ALA A 164 0.38 -0.28 -16.67
CA ALA A 164 0.59 -1.56 -16.00
C ALA A 164 0.20 -2.73 -16.93
N ASP A 165 -0.93 -2.64 -17.61
CA ASP A 165 -1.43 -3.69 -18.52
C ASP A 165 -0.44 -3.98 -19.67
N ARG A 166 0.20 -2.95 -20.23
CA ARG A 166 1.22 -3.12 -21.29
C ARG A 166 2.39 -4.01 -20.90
N THR A 167 2.68 -4.12 -19.61
CA THR A 167 3.77 -4.95 -19.08
C THR A 167 3.27 -6.25 -18.46
N GLY A 168 1.96 -6.49 -18.46
CA GLY A 168 1.32 -7.65 -17.84
C GLY A 168 1.21 -7.56 -16.32
N LEU A 169 1.49 -6.40 -15.73
CA LEU A 169 1.30 -6.14 -14.30
C LEU A 169 -0.15 -5.75 -14.01
N LYS A 170 -0.63 -6.07 -12.82
CA LYS A 170 -1.87 -5.51 -12.29
C LYS A 170 -1.60 -4.17 -11.60
N LEU A 171 -2.46 -3.16 -11.82
CA LEU A 171 -2.49 -1.97 -10.98
C LEU A 171 -3.31 -2.27 -9.73
N CYS A 172 -2.85 -1.87 -8.56
CA CYS A 172 -3.67 -1.87 -7.35
C CYS A 172 -3.57 -0.52 -6.60
N LEU A 173 -4.67 -0.14 -5.94
CA LEU A 173 -4.74 1.04 -5.10
C LEU A 173 -5.14 0.66 -3.69
N GLU A 174 -4.47 1.26 -2.74
CA GLU A 174 -4.73 1.14 -1.32
C GLU A 174 -5.61 2.29 -0.83
N PRO A 175 -6.83 2.03 -0.33
CA PRO A 175 -7.62 3.03 0.38
C PRO A 175 -6.96 3.37 1.71
N ARG A 176 -6.65 4.65 1.95
CA ARG A 176 -5.93 5.08 3.15
C ARG A 176 -6.66 6.20 3.88
N VAL A 177 -6.67 6.12 5.21
CA VAL A 177 -7.25 7.19 6.06
C VAL A 177 -6.66 8.55 5.66
N GLY A 178 -7.52 9.54 5.44
CA GLY A 178 -7.10 10.90 5.09
C GLY A 178 -6.78 11.14 3.61
N GLU A 179 -6.82 10.12 2.77
CA GLU A 179 -6.63 10.26 1.32
C GLU A 179 -7.94 10.49 0.55
N ILE A 180 -7.86 10.80 -0.74
CA ILE A 180 -9.01 11.01 -1.62
C ILE A 180 -9.87 9.75 -1.66
N VAL A 181 -9.24 8.58 -1.77
CA VAL A 181 -9.87 7.27 -1.64
C VAL A 181 -9.51 6.69 -0.28
N SER A 182 -10.42 6.78 0.67
CA SER A 182 -10.15 6.43 2.07
C SER A 182 -10.93 5.21 2.57
N ASN A 183 -11.82 4.65 1.76
CA ASN A 183 -12.65 3.51 2.13
C ASN A 183 -13.03 2.67 0.91
N THR A 184 -13.64 1.52 1.17
CA THR A 184 -14.04 0.55 0.14
C THR A 184 -15.02 1.14 -0.88
N ASP A 185 -16.01 1.93 -0.45
CA ASP A 185 -17.02 2.49 -1.36
C ASP A 185 -16.42 3.56 -2.28
N ALA A 186 -15.49 4.38 -1.77
CA ALA A 186 -14.73 5.32 -2.61
C ALA A 186 -13.85 4.60 -3.64
N LEU A 187 -13.22 3.48 -3.24
CA LEU A 187 -12.42 2.68 -4.17
C LEU A 187 -13.30 2.04 -5.26
N LEU A 188 -14.44 1.47 -4.91
CA LEU A 188 -15.39 0.91 -5.89
C LEU A 188 -15.87 1.97 -6.89
N ARG A 189 -16.21 3.16 -6.39
CA ARG A 189 -16.57 4.30 -7.25
C ARG A 189 -15.44 4.69 -8.20
N LEU A 190 -14.18 4.65 -7.74
CA LEU A 190 -13.03 4.94 -8.61
C LEU A 190 -12.84 3.84 -9.65
N MET A 191 -12.94 2.57 -9.25
CA MET A 191 -12.84 1.42 -10.18
C MET A 191 -13.91 1.47 -11.27
N GLU A 192 -15.16 1.81 -10.91
CA GLU A 192 -16.25 2.01 -11.86
C GLU A 192 -15.96 3.15 -12.84
N ALA A 193 -15.36 4.26 -12.35
CA ALA A 193 -15.05 5.41 -13.19
C ALA A 193 -13.84 5.17 -14.12
N VAL A 194 -12.87 4.36 -13.69
CA VAL A 194 -11.70 3.96 -14.50
C VAL A 194 -12.05 2.89 -15.51
N ASP A 195 -13.01 2.01 -15.19
CA ASP A 195 -13.53 0.93 -16.06
C ASP A 195 -12.42 0.07 -16.67
N SER A 196 -11.53 -0.44 -15.82
CA SER A 196 -10.41 -1.30 -16.23
C SER A 196 -10.38 -2.60 -15.43
N ASP A 197 -10.38 -3.74 -16.14
CA ASP A 197 -10.21 -5.08 -15.55
C ASP A 197 -8.80 -5.30 -14.97
N ASN A 198 -7.86 -4.39 -15.30
CA ASN A 198 -6.49 -4.42 -14.80
C ASN A 198 -6.30 -3.67 -13.49
N PHE A 199 -7.37 -3.07 -12.92
CA PHE A 199 -7.33 -2.26 -11.73
C PHE A 199 -7.98 -2.99 -10.54
N GLY A 200 -7.19 -3.26 -9.50
CA GLY A 200 -7.60 -3.96 -8.28
C GLY A 200 -7.32 -3.19 -7.00
N ALA A 201 -7.56 -3.87 -5.89
CA ALA A 201 -7.49 -3.32 -4.54
C ALA A 201 -6.32 -3.91 -3.74
N VAL A 202 -5.68 -3.06 -2.94
CA VAL A 202 -5.03 -3.48 -1.71
C VAL A 202 -6.05 -3.39 -0.58
N LEU A 203 -6.36 -4.50 0.08
CA LEU A 203 -7.18 -4.51 1.28
C LEU A 203 -6.27 -4.24 2.48
N ASP A 204 -6.24 -3.01 2.96
CA ASP A 204 -5.53 -2.68 4.20
C ASP A 204 -6.47 -2.79 5.41
N THR A 205 -6.21 -3.76 6.28
CA THR A 205 -7.06 -4.01 7.44
C THR A 205 -6.99 -2.88 8.46
N GLY A 206 -5.83 -2.24 8.63
CA GLY A 206 -5.66 -1.15 9.58
C GLY A 206 -6.35 0.13 9.13
N HIS A 207 -6.11 0.55 7.90
CA HIS A 207 -6.74 1.76 7.36
C HIS A 207 -8.27 1.63 7.32
N LEU A 208 -8.81 0.53 6.79
CA LEU A 208 -10.25 0.34 6.69
C LEU A 208 -10.93 0.16 8.06
N HIS A 209 -10.27 -0.52 9.01
CA HIS A 209 -10.79 -0.66 10.37
C HIS A 209 -10.88 0.68 11.11
N ALA A 210 -9.85 1.53 10.98
CA ALA A 210 -9.87 2.89 11.52
C ALA A 210 -10.97 3.77 10.87
N GLN A 211 -11.37 3.48 9.62
CA GLN A 211 -12.50 4.09 8.93
C GLN A 211 -13.87 3.51 9.35
N LYS A 212 -13.90 2.64 10.36
CA LYS A 212 -15.12 1.99 10.87
C LYS A 212 -15.75 0.99 9.90
N GLU A 213 -15.00 0.46 8.96
CA GLU A 213 -15.53 -0.58 8.09
C GLU A 213 -15.62 -1.93 8.79
N ILE A 214 -16.63 -2.68 8.42
CA ILE A 214 -16.76 -4.10 8.79
C ILE A 214 -15.94 -4.88 7.78
N LEU A 215 -14.70 -5.23 8.12
CA LEU A 215 -13.70 -5.76 7.18
C LEU A 215 -14.17 -7.00 6.40
N PRO A 216 -14.86 -8.00 6.98
CA PRO A 216 -15.42 -9.09 6.19
C PRO A 216 -16.39 -8.60 5.10
N LEU A 217 -17.16 -7.54 5.37
CA LEU A 217 -18.03 -6.93 4.37
C LEU A 217 -17.24 -6.16 3.31
N SER A 218 -16.13 -5.53 3.68
CA SER A 218 -15.21 -4.90 2.71
C SER A 218 -14.64 -5.94 1.74
N VAL A 219 -14.28 -7.13 2.24
CA VAL A 219 -13.89 -8.26 1.39
C VAL A 219 -15.03 -8.70 0.46
N GLU A 220 -16.26 -8.79 0.96
CA GLU A 220 -17.42 -9.13 0.13
C GLU A 220 -17.69 -8.11 -0.99
N LYS A 221 -17.52 -6.81 -0.70
CA LYS A 221 -17.69 -5.74 -1.69
C LYS A 221 -16.63 -5.79 -2.79
N LEU A 222 -15.38 -6.02 -2.42
CA LEU A 222 -14.25 -6.05 -3.36
C LEU A 222 -14.15 -7.39 -4.11
N GLY A 223 -14.39 -8.50 -3.43
CA GLY A 223 -14.40 -9.84 -4.03
C GLY A 223 -13.05 -10.19 -4.70
N SER A 224 -13.12 -10.67 -5.93
CA SER A 224 -11.94 -11.05 -6.73
C SER A 224 -11.06 -9.86 -7.17
N ARG A 225 -11.48 -8.62 -6.91
CA ARG A 225 -10.68 -7.42 -7.16
C ARG A 225 -9.59 -7.19 -6.10
N ILE A 226 -9.60 -7.92 -4.98
CA ILE A 226 -8.50 -7.89 -4.01
C ILE A 226 -7.29 -8.60 -4.60
N LEU A 227 -6.21 -7.86 -4.85
CA LEU A 227 -4.95 -8.37 -5.38
C LEU A 227 -3.91 -8.59 -4.28
N TYR A 228 -3.98 -7.79 -3.22
CA TYR A 228 -3.01 -7.76 -2.14
C TYR A 228 -3.67 -7.38 -0.82
N VAL A 229 -3.11 -7.83 0.29
CA VAL A 229 -3.63 -7.50 1.63
C VAL A 229 -2.50 -6.93 2.47
N HIS A 230 -2.71 -5.76 3.08
CA HIS A 230 -1.91 -5.24 4.17
C HIS A 230 -2.55 -5.63 5.50
N ALA A 231 -1.79 -6.30 6.34
CA ALA A 231 -2.27 -6.86 7.60
C ALA A 231 -1.68 -6.11 8.80
N SER A 232 -2.45 -5.20 9.35
CA SER A 232 -2.19 -4.52 10.61
C SER A 232 -3.44 -4.48 11.47
N ASP A 233 -3.28 -4.25 12.77
CA ASP A 233 -4.37 -4.20 13.73
C ASP A 233 -4.45 -2.82 14.39
N ASN A 234 -5.59 -2.49 14.96
CA ASN A 234 -5.80 -1.29 15.75
C ASN A 234 -7.07 -1.38 16.61
N ASP A 235 -7.37 -0.33 17.36
CA ASP A 235 -8.52 -0.23 18.23
C ASP A 235 -9.84 0.15 17.50
N GLY A 236 -9.81 0.29 16.19
CA GLY A 236 -10.92 0.78 15.38
C GLY A 236 -11.17 2.28 15.53
N GLN A 237 -10.28 3.05 16.17
CA GLN A 237 -10.39 4.50 16.30
C GLN A 237 -9.25 5.23 15.61
N THR A 238 -8.03 4.72 15.75
CA THR A 238 -6.83 5.27 15.14
C THR A 238 -6.09 4.17 14.37
N ASN A 239 -5.42 4.53 13.29
CA ASN A 239 -4.61 3.57 12.53
C ASN A 239 -3.24 3.39 13.21
N GLN A 240 -3.19 2.50 14.21
CA GLN A 240 -2.03 2.29 15.07
C GLN A 240 -0.97 1.36 14.46
N HIS A 241 -1.26 0.67 13.36
CA HIS A 241 -0.41 -0.35 12.74
C HIS A 241 0.18 -1.36 13.73
N LEU A 242 -0.67 -1.86 14.64
CA LEU A 242 -0.30 -2.89 15.61
C LEU A 242 -0.13 -4.25 14.93
N ALA A 243 0.61 -5.14 15.58
CA ALA A 243 0.69 -6.53 15.14
C ALA A 243 -0.70 -7.20 15.14
N PRO A 244 -1.05 -8.00 14.12
CA PRO A 244 -2.27 -8.79 14.06
C PRO A 244 -2.56 -9.54 15.37
N GLY A 245 -3.80 -9.41 15.88
CA GLY A 245 -4.24 -9.93 17.17
C GLY A 245 -3.91 -9.04 18.37
N LYS A 246 -3.42 -7.79 18.17
CA LYS A 246 -3.15 -6.82 19.24
C LYS A 246 -4.19 -5.70 19.34
N GLY A 247 -5.05 -5.58 18.36
CA GLY A 247 -6.22 -4.72 18.38
C GLY A 247 -7.51 -5.54 18.45
N ASN A 248 -8.50 -5.12 17.69
CA ASN A 248 -9.81 -5.76 17.69
C ASN A 248 -10.35 -6.06 16.26
N VAL A 249 -9.45 -6.20 15.29
CA VAL A 249 -9.82 -6.69 13.96
C VAL A 249 -10.35 -8.11 14.02
N ASP A 250 -11.46 -8.38 13.36
CA ASP A 250 -12.05 -9.72 13.18
C ASP A 250 -11.25 -10.52 12.14
N TRP A 251 -10.11 -11.07 12.55
CA TRP A 251 -9.21 -11.81 11.68
C TRP A 251 -9.84 -13.08 11.10
N ASP A 252 -10.66 -13.79 11.89
CA ASP A 252 -11.36 -15.00 11.43
C ASP A 252 -12.36 -14.65 10.33
N GLY A 253 -13.16 -13.61 10.53
CA GLY A 253 -14.12 -13.14 9.55
C GLY A 253 -13.44 -12.66 8.25
N VAL A 254 -12.33 -11.92 8.34
CA VAL A 254 -11.57 -11.46 7.18
C VAL A 254 -11.03 -12.65 6.36
N PHE A 255 -10.37 -13.62 7.02
CA PHE A 255 -9.77 -14.77 6.31
C PHE A 255 -10.81 -15.70 5.72
N LEU A 256 -11.95 -15.92 6.41
CA LEU A 256 -13.06 -16.70 5.87
C LEU A 256 -13.70 -16.02 4.65
N ALA A 257 -13.84 -14.70 4.66
CA ALA A 257 -14.33 -13.95 3.52
C ALA A 257 -13.34 -14.01 2.34
N LEU A 258 -12.04 -13.84 2.58
CA LEU A 258 -11.00 -14.01 1.56
C LEU A 258 -11.01 -15.42 0.97
N LYS A 259 -11.17 -16.47 1.79
CA LYS A 259 -11.32 -17.86 1.33
C LYS A 259 -12.54 -18.03 0.41
N LYS A 260 -13.68 -17.47 0.80
CA LYS A 260 -14.91 -17.52 0.00
C LYS A 260 -14.71 -16.95 -1.41
N HIS A 261 -13.89 -15.92 -1.54
CA HIS A 261 -13.54 -15.30 -2.82
C HIS A 261 -12.31 -15.92 -3.49
N ALA A 262 -11.83 -17.07 -3.01
CA ALA A 262 -10.69 -17.82 -3.54
C ALA A 262 -9.40 -16.98 -3.63
N PHE A 263 -9.20 -16.02 -2.69
CA PHE A 263 -7.97 -15.23 -2.62
C PHE A 263 -6.76 -16.14 -2.33
N SER A 264 -5.79 -16.13 -3.22
CA SER A 264 -4.54 -16.93 -3.11
C SER A 264 -3.28 -16.08 -3.13
N GLY A 265 -3.43 -14.76 -3.09
CA GLY A 265 -2.34 -13.78 -3.15
C GLY A 265 -1.54 -13.67 -1.84
N TYR A 266 -0.85 -12.56 -1.72
CA TYR A 266 -0.02 -12.26 -0.56
C TYR A 266 -0.77 -11.42 0.49
N VAL A 267 -0.50 -11.75 1.75
CA VAL A 267 -0.88 -10.98 2.94
C VAL A 267 0.40 -10.43 3.56
N ALA A 268 0.63 -9.15 3.42
CA ALA A 268 1.83 -8.49 3.92
C ALA A 268 1.65 -8.06 5.38
N VAL A 269 2.60 -8.41 6.22
CA VAL A 269 2.68 -7.87 7.59
C VAL A 269 3.00 -6.38 7.49
N ASP A 270 2.06 -5.53 7.92
CA ASP A 270 2.11 -4.08 7.82
C ASP A 270 2.09 -3.43 9.22
N VAL A 271 3.13 -3.69 9.99
CA VAL A 271 3.29 -3.22 11.38
C VAL A 271 4.30 -2.09 11.43
N GLY A 272 3.98 -1.00 12.10
CA GLY A 272 4.87 0.16 12.14
C GLY A 272 4.83 0.93 13.45
N ASN A 273 5.90 1.70 13.70
CA ASN A 273 6.05 2.60 14.85
C ASN A 273 5.77 1.96 16.22
N VAL A 274 6.10 0.68 16.36
CA VAL A 274 5.90 -0.09 17.60
C VAL A 274 7.22 -0.52 18.22
N PRO A 275 7.31 -0.65 19.55
CA PRO A 275 8.49 -1.17 20.23
C PRO A 275 8.82 -2.61 19.78
N ASN A 276 10.12 -2.93 19.71
CA ASN A 276 10.59 -4.29 19.38
C ASN A 276 10.05 -4.79 18.02
N LEU A 277 10.15 -3.97 16.99
CA LEU A 277 9.56 -4.19 15.66
C LEU A 277 9.84 -5.60 15.11
N ASP A 278 11.09 -6.08 15.17
CA ASP A 278 11.48 -7.41 14.66
C ASP A 278 10.71 -8.55 15.34
N ALA A 279 10.53 -8.45 16.65
CA ALA A 279 9.76 -9.43 17.41
C ALA A 279 8.26 -9.36 17.05
N GLN A 280 7.74 -8.15 16.76
CA GLN A 280 6.35 -7.98 16.29
C GLN A 280 6.16 -8.61 14.91
N TYR A 281 7.10 -8.39 13.97
CA TYR A 281 7.03 -9.01 12.64
C TYR A 281 7.07 -10.53 12.69
N LYS A 282 7.96 -11.13 13.51
CA LYS A 282 7.98 -12.58 13.73
C LYS A 282 6.67 -13.11 14.27
N LYS A 283 6.10 -12.45 15.28
CA LYS A 283 4.82 -12.83 15.88
C LYS A 283 3.66 -12.68 14.92
N SER A 284 3.62 -11.58 14.15
CA SER A 284 2.60 -11.33 13.14
C SER A 284 2.61 -12.38 12.04
N LYS A 285 3.81 -12.71 11.52
CA LYS A 285 3.98 -13.79 10.54
C LYS A 285 3.44 -15.11 11.07
N ALA A 286 3.88 -15.54 12.25
CA ALA A 286 3.44 -16.78 12.87
C ALA A 286 1.93 -16.80 13.15
N PHE A 287 1.35 -15.67 13.58
CA PHE A 287 -0.10 -15.53 13.80
C PHE A 287 -0.88 -15.74 12.49
N LEU A 288 -0.50 -15.04 11.41
CA LEU A 288 -1.19 -15.12 10.13
C LEU A 288 -1.03 -16.51 9.49
N GLU A 289 0.16 -17.13 9.57
CA GLU A 289 0.39 -18.51 9.12
C GLU A 289 -0.44 -19.53 9.90
N SER A 290 -0.53 -19.39 11.23
CA SER A 290 -1.35 -20.24 12.08
C SER A 290 -2.84 -20.07 11.79
N LEU A 291 -3.29 -18.83 11.56
CA LEU A 291 -4.67 -18.52 11.19
C LEU A 291 -5.02 -19.15 9.83
N ALA A 292 -4.17 -18.98 8.83
CA ALA A 292 -4.36 -19.56 7.51
C ALA A 292 -4.44 -21.10 7.58
N ALA A 293 -3.54 -21.73 8.31
CA ALA A 293 -3.54 -23.19 8.50
C ALA A 293 -4.80 -23.68 9.23
N ARG A 294 -5.26 -22.96 10.27
CA ARG A 294 -6.46 -23.32 11.04
C ARG A 294 -7.74 -23.22 10.21
N LEU A 295 -7.80 -22.24 9.30
CA LEU A 295 -8.97 -21.99 8.47
C LEU A 295 -8.88 -22.69 7.09
N ASP A 296 -7.77 -23.39 6.83
CA ASP A 296 -7.49 -24.09 5.56
C ASP A 296 -7.58 -23.13 4.35
N VAL A 297 -6.77 -22.06 4.37
CA VAL A 297 -6.78 -20.97 3.36
C VAL A 297 -5.39 -20.64 2.83
#